data_c922004515dfd3bd27764ecf8912d1ae
#
_entry.id   c922004515dfd3bd27764ecf8912d1ae
#
_cell.length_a   1.000
_cell.length_b   1.000
_cell.length_c   1.000
_cell.angle_alpha   90.00
_cell.angle_beta   90.00
_cell.angle_gamma   90.00
#
_symmetry.space_group_name_H-M   'P 1'
#
loop_
_entity.id
_entity.type
_entity.pdbx_description
1 polymer ?
#
loop_
_entity_poly.entity_id
_entity_poly.type
_entity_poly.pdbx_seq_one_letter_code
_entity_poly.pdbx_strand_id
1 'polypeptide(L)'
;MKLFKLLLTIILTLGLNYNVSAASYKGETAVAGGPPGTIFIAFAAQASKGGVDIEVNAGKTLTKSMLSAGKGDISFYSGVPNLYVLMKNKKAMYSNIEEAPEYADNLRSILGFKAGVFHVLTKENSGISDWKDIKGKKVFLGPPSGAASMGSKGIIKGVTDYDHDKDYEGIILPWGEGLNAFRDNKVDVMVRPCDVGCALVQQFGLNSNFRLLSIPDSALDAPALKKQSSSPGRGITAFEGSVYKGQLTQGTIKALGFNQFIGTTKMVDEDVVYNVTKSFWENLDDIHKTAVFLKEVTKETAFTSVNLPLHKGAYRYYKEAGFSVPENLIPKD
;
A
#
# COMPACT_ATOMS: atom_id res chain seq x y z
N MET A 1 -35.89 -65.28 46.39
CA MET A 1 -35.99 -64.60 45.10
C MET A 1 -35.80 -63.16 45.31
N LYS A 2 -34.60 -62.65 45.08
CA LYS A 2 -34.25 -61.22 45.24
C LYS A 2 -34.05 -60.60 43.84
N LEU A 3 -34.97 -59.67 43.48
CA LEU A 3 -34.83 -58.87 42.23
C LEU A 3 -33.68 -57.85 42.41
N PHE A 4 -32.71 -57.94 41.53
CA PHE A 4 -31.64 -56.94 41.41
C PHE A 4 -32.13 -55.86 40.44
N LYS A 5 -32.39 -54.64 40.94
CA LYS A 5 -32.64 -53.49 40.10
C LYS A 5 -31.31 -52.85 39.67
N LEU A 6 -30.97 -52.96 38.40
CA LEU A 6 -29.83 -52.27 37.77
C LEU A 6 -30.29 -50.85 37.36
N LEU A 7 -29.85 -49.82 38.07
CA LEU A 7 -30.04 -48.44 37.69
C LEU A 7 -28.96 -48.07 36.66
N LEU A 8 -29.34 -47.91 35.41
CA LEU A 8 -28.44 -47.42 34.34
C LEU A 8 -28.51 -45.86 34.37
N THR A 9 -27.46 -45.22 34.91
CA THR A 9 -27.31 -43.77 34.91
C THR A 9 -26.75 -43.34 33.57
N ILE A 10 -27.59 -42.83 32.67
CA ILE A 10 -27.19 -42.19 31.42
C ILE A 10 -26.70 -40.80 31.77
N ILE A 11 -25.35 -40.62 31.74
CA ILE A 11 -24.74 -39.27 31.79
C ILE A 11 -24.89 -38.68 30.39
N LEU A 12 -25.88 -37.82 30.25
CA LEU A 12 -26.06 -37.00 29.04
C LEU A 12 -25.04 -35.86 29.06
N THR A 13 -23.84 -36.06 28.48
CA THR A 13 -22.90 -34.99 28.25
C THR A 13 -23.47 -34.07 27.17
N LEU A 14 -24.17 -33.01 27.57
CA LEU A 14 -24.42 -31.87 26.68
C LEU A 14 -23.09 -31.24 26.32
N GLY A 15 -22.56 -31.63 25.17
CA GLY A 15 -21.49 -30.90 24.50
C GLY A 15 -22.02 -29.52 24.13
N LEU A 16 -21.77 -28.54 24.98
CA LEU A 16 -21.90 -27.13 24.61
C LEU A 16 -20.87 -26.85 23.53
N ASN A 17 -21.28 -27.00 22.27
CA ASN A 17 -20.57 -26.40 21.16
C ASN A 17 -20.69 -24.88 21.32
N TYR A 18 -19.75 -24.26 22.02
CA TYR A 18 -19.53 -22.83 21.91
C TYR A 18 -19.05 -22.59 20.48
N ASN A 19 -19.98 -22.23 19.59
CA ASN A 19 -19.61 -21.51 18.40
C ASN A 19 -19.05 -20.17 18.87
N VAL A 20 -17.75 -20.11 19.17
CA VAL A 20 -17.04 -18.85 19.28
C VAL A 20 -17.09 -18.29 17.86
N SER A 21 -18.08 -17.43 17.60
CA SER A 21 -18.06 -16.60 16.41
C SER A 21 -16.73 -15.84 16.47
N ALA A 22 -15.80 -16.19 15.61
CA ALA A 22 -14.55 -15.46 15.51
C ALA A 22 -14.90 -13.98 15.31
N ALA A 23 -14.39 -13.12 16.17
CA ALA A 23 -14.64 -11.69 16.04
C ALA A 23 -14.11 -11.26 14.67
N SER A 24 -15.03 -10.80 13.81
CA SER A 24 -14.64 -10.31 12.47
C SER A 24 -14.09 -8.89 12.61
N TYR A 25 -12.86 -8.70 12.17
CA TYR A 25 -12.17 -7.41 12.15
C TYR A 25 -12.35 -6.76 10.79
N LYS A 26 -12.60 -5.44 10.77
CA LYS A 26 -12.68 -4.70 9.51
C LYS A 26 -11.31 -4.25 9.04
N GLY A 27 -11.05 -4.45 7.74
CA GLY A 27 -9.81 -4.03 7.10
C GLY A 27 -10.06 -3.24 5.82
N GLU A 28 -9.30 -2.17 5.59
CA GLU A 28 -9.42 -1.36 4.38
C GLU A 28 -8.10 -1.27 3.61
N THR A 29 -8.21 -1.37 2.29
CA THR A 29 -7.08 -1.23 1.38
C THR A 29 -7.48 -0.56 0.06
N ALA A 30 -6.49 -0.20 -0.77
CA ALA A 30 -6.72 0.30 -2.12
C ALA A 30 -7.28 -0.79 -3.05
N VAL A 31 -7.32 -0.52 -4.35
CA VAL A 31 -7.81 -1.47 -5.35
C VAL A 31 -7.06 -2.80 -5.28
N ALA A 32 -7.77 -3.91 -5.40
CA ALA A 32 -7.25 -5.27 -5.24
C ALA A 32 -6.05 -5.60 -6.15
N GLY A 33 -6.05 -5.11 -7.40
CA GLY A 33 -4.97 -5.33 -8.37
C GLY A 33 -3.77 -4.38 -8.25
N GLY A 34 -3.72 -3.55 -7.21
CA GLY A 34 -2.54 -2.72 -6.90
C GLY A 34 -1.77 -3.27 -5.71
N PRO A 35 -0.49 -2.90 -5.53
CA PRO A 35 0.36 -3.47 -4.47
C PRO A 35 -0.25 -3.47 -3.07
N PRO A 36 -0.85 -2.36 -2.56
CA PRO A 36 -1.46 -2.39 -1.23
C PRO A 36 -2.65 -3.35 -1.12
N GLY A 37 -3.47 -3.46 -2.18
CA GLY A 37 -4.60 -4.40 -2.21
C GLY A 37 -4.12 -5.84 -2.25
N THR A 38 -3.15 -6.14 -3.09
CA THR A 38 -2.61 -7.49 -3.27
C THR A 38 -2.02 -8.04 -1.96
N ILE A 39 -1.11 -7.30 -1.33
CA ILE A 39 -0.51 -7.76 -0.06
C ILE A 39 -1.52 -7.82 1.08
N PHE A 40 -2.46 -6.86 1.14
CA PHE A 40 -3.45 -6.82 2.21
C PHE A 40 -4.44 -7.99 2.14
N ILE A 41 -4.87 -8.36 0.94
CA ILE A 41 -5.72 -9.54 0.73
C ILE A 41 -4.95 -10.82 1.11
N ALA A 42 -3.68 -10.93 0.70
CA ALA A 42 -2.84 -12.04 1.10
C ALA A 42 -2.62 -12.09 2.62
N PHE A 43 -2.39 -10.94 3.27
CA PHE A 43 -2.29 -10.82 4.72
C PHE A 43 -3.57 -11.31 5.43
N ALA A 44 -4.74 -10.87 4.98
CA ALA A 44 -6.02 -11.29 5.56
C ALA A 44 -6.26 -12.80 5.39
N ALA A 45 -5.88 -13.37 4.24
CA ALA A 45 -5.97 -14.81 4.01
C ALA A 45 -5.06 -15.62 4.95
N GLN A 46 -3.87 -15.11 5.27
CA GLN A 46 -3.02 -15.77 6.26
C GLN A 46 -3.52 -15.53 7.70
N ALA A 47 -4.07 -14.36 8.01
CA ALA A 47 -4.69 -14.07 9.29
C ALA A 47 -5.79 -15.07 9.64
N SER A 48 -6.62 -15.46 8.66
CA SER A 48 -7.67 -16.47 8.83
C SER A 48 -7.10 -17.83 9.22
N LYS A 49 -5.94 -18.24 8.68
CA LYS A 49 -5.23 -19.46 9.13
C LYS A 49 -4.78 -19.36 10.58
N GLY A 50 -4.48 -18.16 11.06
CA GLY A 50 -4.16 -17.85 12.46
C GLY A 50 -5.38 -17.66 13.38
N GLY A 51 -6.59 -17.94 12.89
CA GLY A 51 -7.84 -17.82 13.65
C GLY A 51 -8.37 -16.38 13.77
N VAL A 52 -7.91 -15.47 12.91
CA VAL A 52 -8.35 -14.06 12.90
C VAL A 52 -8.98 -13.73 11.55
N ASP A 53 -10.28 -13.53 11.52
CA ASP A 53 -11.00 -13.18 10.31
C ASP A 53 -11.00 -11.65 10.08
N ILE A 54 -10.53 -11.23 8.90
CA ILE A 54 -10.49 -9.83 8.47
C ILE A 54 -11.40 -9.66 7.26
N GLU A 55 -12.50 -8.93 7.45
CA GLU A 55 -13.37 -8.48 6.36
C GLU A 55 -12.66 -7.40 5.56
N VAL A 56 -12.20 -7.74 4.33
CA VAL A 56 -11.42 -6.82 3.49
C VAL A 56 -12.32 -5.95 2.63
N ASN A 57 -12.30 -4.65 2.88
CA ASN A 57 -12.97 -3.64 2.06
C ASN A 57 -11.94 -2.96 1.14
N ALA A 58 -11.81 -3.47 -0.08
CA ALA A 58 -10.89 -2.95 -1.09
C ALA A 58 -11.46 -1.75 -1.87
N GLY A 59 -10.60 -1.06 -2.62
CA GLY A 59 -10.99 0.09 -3.45
C GLY A 59 -11.06 1.42 -2.69
N LYS A 60 -10.60 1.44 -1.44
CA LYS A 60 -10.61 2.64 -0.60
C LYS A 60 -9.46 3.60 -0.91
N THR A 61 -9.62 4.84 -0.50
CA THR A 61 -8.57 5.85 -0.54
C THR A 61 -7.77 5.78 0.76
N LEU A 62 -6.49 5.43 0.69
CA LEU A 62 -5.65 5.18 1.88
C LEU A 62 -5.59 6.35 2.86
N THR A 63 -5.74 7.59 2.38
CA THR A 63 -5.86 8.78 3.25
C THR A 63 -7.07 8.71 4.19
N LYS A 64 -8.20 8.20 3.68
CA LYS A 64 -9.43 8.01 4.48
C LYS A 64 -9.32 6.78 5.36
N SER A 65 -8.76 5.67 4.84
CA SER A 65 -8.58 4.44 5.63
C SER A 65 -7.68 4.66 6.85
N MET A 66 -6.59 5.43 6.71
CA MET A 66 -5.75 5.77 7.87
C MET A 66 -6.50 6.63 8.90
N LEU A 67 -7.38 7.54 8.44
CA LEU A 67 -8.22 8.33 9.35
C LEU A 67 -9.24 7.46 10.06
N SER A 68 -9.94 6.57 9.34
CA SER A 68 -10.91 5.62 9.92
C SER A 68 -10.25 4.68 10.92
N ALA A 69 -9.02 4.20 10.63
CA ALA A 69 -8.25 3.40 11.58
C ALA A 69 -7.91 4.18 12.85
N GLY A 70 -7.44 5.43 12.71
CA GLY A 70 -7.14 6.29 13.86
C GLY A 70 -8.35 6.60 14.75
N LYS A 71 -9.55 6.65 14.16
CA LYS A 71 -10.84 6.78 14.91
C LYS A 71 -11.26 5.48 15.57
N GLY A 72 -10.74 4.32 15.14
CA GLY A 72 -11.19 3.00 15.58
C GLY A 72 -12.36 2.41 14.78
N ASP A 73 -12.73 3.02 13.64
CA ASP A 73 -13.83 2.51 12.80
C ASP A 73 -13.45 1.21 12.09
N ILE A 74 -12.14 0.99 11.87
CA ILE A 74 -11.55 -0.22 11.28
C ILE A 74 -10.32 -0.66 12.08
N SER A 75 -10.02 -1.96 12.03
CA SER A 75 -8.96 -2.59 12.81
C SER A 75 -7.63 -2.71 12.06
N PHE A 76 -7.67 -2.93 10.74
CA PHE A 76 -6.49 -3.12 9.90
C PHE A 76 -6.55 -2.24 8.66
N TYR A 77 -5.40 -1.79 8.17
CA TYR A 77 -5.36 -0.92 7.00
C TYR A 77 -4.04 -1.02 6.23
N SER A 78 -4.07 -0.69 4.95
CA SER A 78 -2.85 -0.38 4.20
C SER A 78 -2.48 1.07 4.44
N GLY A 79 -1.23 1.31 4.85
CA GLY A 79 -0.74 2.63 5.22
C GLY A 79 0.37 3.15 4.31
N VAL A 80 0.57 4.47 4.34
CA VAL A 80 1.61 5.18 3.60
C VAL A 80 2.43 6.02 4.57
N PRO A 81 3.75 5.84 4.66
CA PRO A 81 4.61 6.52 5.64
C PRO A 81 4.46 8.05 5.63
N ASN A 82 4.42 8.67 4.45
CA ASN A 82 4.24 10.11 4.35
C ASN A 82 2.85 10.59 4.83
N LEU A 83 1.80 9.80 4.63
CA LEU A 83 0.46 10.16 5.12
C LEU A 83 0.40 10.19 6.65
N TYR A 84 1.10 9.27 7.32
CA TYR A 84 1.24 9.30 8.77
C TYR A 84 1.84 10.62 9.25
N VAL A 85 2.92 11.09 8.61
CA VAL A 85 3.55 12.38 8.94
C VAL A 85 2.62 13.56 8.68
N LEU A 86 1.89 13.55 7.56
CA LEU A 86 0.91 14.60 7.25
C LEU A 86 -0.24 14.63 8.26
N MET A 87 -0.74 13.45 8.66
CA MET A 87 -1.82 13.32 9.65
C MET A 87 -1.36 13.82 11.02
N LYS A 88 -0.19 13.38 11.49
CA LYS A 88 0.41 13.78 12.77
C LYS A 88 0.66 15.28 12.87
N ASN A 89 0.98 15.93 11.75
CA ASN A 89 1.27 17.37 11.69
C ASN A 89 0.08 18.20 11.18
N LYS A 90 -1.11 17.62 11.04
CA LYS A 90 -2.31 18.32 10.57
C LYS A 90 -2.07 19.08 9.25
N LYS A 91 -1.47 18.41 8.24
CA LYS A 91 -1.09 19.01 6.96
C LYS A 91 -1.86 18.40 5.78
N ALA A 92 -1.87 19.12 4.66
CA ALA A 92 -2.50 18.74 3.39
C ALA A 92 -3.97 18.34 3.59
N MET A 93 -4.38 17.12 3.18
CA MET A 93 -5.77 16.63 3.29
C MET A 93 -6.28 16.50 4.74
N TYR A 94 -5.40 16.58 5.73
CA TYR A 94 -5.76 16.53 7.16
C TYR A 94 -5.78 17.90 7.83
N SER A 95 -5.53 18.99 7.10
CA SER A 95 -5.40 20.35 7.67
C SER A 95 -6.66 20.85 8.37
N ASN A 96 -7.83 20.42 7.92
CA ASN A 96 -9.13 20.82 8.47
C ASN A 96 -9.72 19.81 9.48
N ILE A 97 -8.91 18.82 9.93
CA ILE A 97 -9.33 17.80 10.89
C ILE A 97 -8.57 18.06 12.19
N GLU A 98 -9.25 18.65 13.18
CA GLU A 98 -8.61 19.07 14.44
C GLU A 98 -7.96 17.89 15.16
N GLU A 99 -8.62 16.75 15.20
CA GLU A 99 -8.22 15.54 15.91
C GLU A 99 -7.21 14.68 15.11
N ALA A 100 -6.79 15.10 13.91
CA ALA A 100 -5.89 14.28 13.08
C ALA A 100 -4.59 13.86 13.80
N PRO A 101 -3.93 14.70 14.63
CA PRO A 101 -2.77 14.27 15.40
C PRO A 101 -3.09 13.17 16.42
N GLU A 102 -4.23 13.27 17.13
CA GLU A 102 -4.70 12.26 18.09
C GLU A 102 -4.98 10.94 17.37
N TYR A 103 -5.69 10.98 16.24
CA TYR A 103 -5.95 9.79 15.44
C TYR A 103 -4.64 9.16 14.90
N ALA A 104 -3.64 9.98 14.55
CA ALA A 104 -2.33 9.46 14.16
C ALA A 104 -1.63 8.73 15.32
N ASP A 105 -1.78 9.19 16.55
CA ASP A 105 -1.19 8.57 17.75
C ASP A 105 -1.86 7.23 18.12
N ASN A 106 -3.03 6.92 17.56
CA ASN A 106 -3.68 5.62 17.67
C ASN A 106 -3.14 4.58 16.68
N LEU A 107 -2.50 5.01 15.60
CA LEU A 107 -2.01 4.12 14.55
C LEU A 107 -0.78 3.33 14.99
N ARG A 108 -0.72 2.07 14.56
CA ARG A 108 0.41 1.16 14.76
C ARG A 108 0.74 0.46 13.45
N SER A 109 2.00 0.11 13.26
CA SER A 109 2.43 -0.69 12.14
C SER A 109 2.51 -2.17 12.49
N ILE A 110 2.42 -3.01 11.46
CA ILE A 110 2.71 -4.44 11.53
C ILE A 110 3.98 -4.71 10.74
N LEU A 111 3.99 -4.45 9.43
CA LEU A 111 5.15 -4.66 8.56
C LEU A 111 5.19 -3.62 7.44
N GLY A 112 6.40 -3.32 6.94
CA GLY A 112 6.62 -2.48 5.77
C GLY A 112 6.96 -3.30 4.53
N PHE A 113 6.75 -2.72 3.36
CA PHE A 113 7.10 -3.36 2.09
C PHE A 113 7.36 -2.34 0.99
N LYS A 114 8.20 -2.72 0.02
CA LYS A 114 8.36 -1.98 -1.21
C LYS A 114 7.13 -2.21 -2.08
N ALA A 115 6.43 -1.14 -2.43
CA ALA A 115 5.17 -1.25 -3.16
C ALA A 115 5.33 -1.01 -4.67
N GLY A 116 6.35 -0.26 -5.08
CA GLY A 116 6.61 -0.06 -6.50
C GLY A 116 7.13 1.33 -6.86
N VAL A 117 6.79 1.77 -8.06
CA VAL A 117 7.27 3.03 -8.63
C VAL A 117 6.13 3.80 -9.30
N PHE A 118 6.31 5.10 -9.47
CA PHE A 118 5.44 5.93 -10.30
C PHE A 118 5.87 5.78 -11.76
N HIS A 119 5.16 4.94 -12.50
CA HIS A 119 5.32 4.85 -13.95
C HIS A 119 4.68 6.08 -14.60
N VAL A 120 5.41 6.76 -15.47
CA VAL A 120 4.89 7.88 -16.26
C VAL A 120 4.87 7.42 -17.71
N LEU A 121 3.67 7.10 -18.19
CA LEU A 121 3.44 6.48 -19.49
C LEU A 121 2.96 7.52 -20.51
N THR A 122 3.50 7.43 -21.71
CA THR A 122 3.04 8.16 -22.91
C THR A 122 2.87 7.19 -24.07
N LYS A 123 1.94 7.45 -24.98
CA LYS A 123 1.78 6.60 -26.16
C LYS A 123 2.87 6.90 -27.19
N GLU A 124 3.20 5.92 -28.02
CA GLU A 124 4.19 6.06 -29.10
C GLU A 124 3.95 7.31 -29.96
N ASN A 125 2.72 7.51 -30.38
CA ASN A 125 2.31 8.57 -31.32
C ASN A 125 1.82 9.86 -30.59
N SER A 126 2.10 10.03 -29.30
CA SER A 126 1.67 11.21 -28.53
C SER A 126 2.51 12.47 -28.82
N GLY A 127 3.68 12.31 -29.46
CA GLY A 127 4.68 13.37 -29.59
C GLY A 127 5.39 13.70 -28.26
N ILE A 128 5.19 12.88 -27.20
CA ILE A 128 5.81 13.07 -25.89
C ILE A 128 6.91 12.03 -25.73
N SER A 129 8.15 12.48 -25.72
CA SER A 129 9.34 11.65 -25.53
C SER A 129 10.18 12.03 -24.33
N ASP A 130 9.93 13.21 -23.77
CA ASP A 130 10.66 13.78 -22.63
C ASP A 130 9.67 14.44 -21.66
N TRP A 131 10.11 14.65 -20.43
CA TRP A 131 9.34 15.31 -19.37
C TRP A 131 8.91 16.74 -19.75
N LYS A 132 9.76 17.50 -20.50
CA LYS A 132 9.40 18.86 -20.96
C LYS A 132 8.20 18.88 -21.90
N ASP A 133 7.94 17.78 -22.61
CA ASP A 133 6.83 17.66 -23.56
C ASP A 133 5.46 17.54 -22.86
N ILE A 134 5.45 17.38 -21.53
CA ILE A 134 4.23 17.36 -20.69
C ILE A 134 3.55 18.75 -20.68
N LYS A 135 4.28 19.83 -20.98
CA LYS A 135 3.70 21.18 -21.00
C LYS A 135 2.52 21.28 -21.96
N GLY A 136 1.40 21.80 -21.45
CA GLY A 136 0.15 21.94 -22.22
C GLY A 136 -0.62 20.63 -22.45
N LYS A 137 -0.19 19.51 -21.87
CA LYS A 137 -0.82 18.20 -22.05
C LYS A 137 -1.84 17.88 -20.97
N LYS A 138 -2.73 16.91 -21.26
CA LYS A 138 -3.65 16.32 -20.30
C LYS A 138 -2.99 15.16 -19.59
N VAL A 139 -2.84 15.26 -18.27
CA VAL A 139 -2.12 14.27 -17.46
C VAL A 139 -3.07 13.64 -16.45
N PHE A 140 -3.30 12.35 -16.57
CA PHE A 140 -4.01 11.60 -15.54
C PHE A 140 -3.12 11.40 -14.29
N LEU A 141 -3.57 11.97 -13.18
CA LEU A 141 -2.81 12.03 -11.93
C LEU A 141 -3.24 10.99 -10.89
N GLY A 142 -4.37 10.32 -11.12
CA GLY A 142 -4.95 9.37 -10.16
C GLY A 142 -6.24 9.86 -9.50
N PRO A 143 -6.76 9.14 -8.50
CA PRO A 143 -8.02 9.46 -7.83
C PRO A 143 -7.97 10.76 -7.02
N PRO A 144 -9.14 11.41 -6.79
CA PRO A 144 -9.22 12.62 -5.97
C PRO A 144 -8.78 12.36 -4.52
N SER A 145 -8.13 13.35 -3.92
CA SER A 145 -7.67 13.34 -2.52
C SER A 145 -6.76 12.16 -2.12
N GLY A 146 -6.20 11.44 -3.11
CA GLY A 146 -5.36 10.28 -2.91
C GLY A 146 -3.87 10.62 -2.77
N ALA A 147 -3.12 9.77 -2.05
CA ALA A 147 -1.65 9.83 -1.99
C ALA A 147 -1.02 9.68 -3.40
N ALA A 148 -1.69 8.98 -4.31
CA ALA A 148 -1.24 8.80 -5.68
C ALA A 148 -1.25 10.12 -6.46
N SER A 149 -2.35 10.88 -6.45
CA SER A 149 -2.43 12.16 -7.16
C SER A 149 -1.44 13.20 -6.59
N MET A 150 -1.25 13.21 -5.27
CA MET A 150 -0.23 14.05 -4.64
C MET A 150 1.19 13.66 -5.10
N GLY A 151 1.50 12.37 -5.17
CA GLY A 151 2.78 11.88 -5.66
C GLY A 151 2.99 12.15 -7.15
N SER A 152 1.94 12.01 -7.97
CA SER A 152 1.98 12.30 -9.41
C SER A 152 2.27 13.78 -9.69
N LYS A 153 1.60 14.69 -8.98
CA LYS A 153 1.91 16.13 -9.06
C LYS A 153 3.34 16.41 -8.59
N GLY A 154 3.74 15.77 -7.50
CA GLY A 154 5.07 15.95 -6.91
C GLY A 154 6.22 15.52 -7.82
N ILE A 155 6.09 14.37 -8.52
CA ILE A 155 7.15 13.92 -9.43
C ILE A 155 7.24 14.83 -10.67
N ILE A 156 6.12 15.25 -11.26
CA ILE A 156 6.14 16.17 -12.40
C ILE A 156 6.78 17.50 -11.98
N LYS A 157 6.34 18.10 -10.87
CA LYS A 157 6.96 19.33 -10.33
C LYS A 157 8.45 19.12 -10.03
N GLY A 158 8.80 17.95 -9.48
CA GLY A 158 10.17 17.63 -9.13
C GLY A 158 11.13 17.58 -10.31
N VAL A 159 10.66 17.08 -11.46
CA VAL A 159 11.49 16.89 -12.65
C VAL A 159 11.45 18.11 -13.58
N THR A 160 10.31 18.80 -13.69
CA THR A 160 10.08 19.83 -14.72
C THR A 160 9.90 21.24 -14.18
N ASP A 161 9.65 21.38 -12.89
CA ASP A 161 9.16 22.60 -12.23
C ASP A 161 7.74 23.04 -12.69
N TYR A 162 7.01 22.17 -13.40
CA TYR A 162 5.64 22.47 -13.86
C TYR A 162 4.61 22.30 -12.75
N ASP A 163 3.66 23.24 -12.70
CA ASP A 163 2.49 23.20 -11.82
C ASP A 163 1.25 22.71 -12.59
N HIS A 164 0.47 21.82 -11.95
CA HIS A 164 -0.79 21.38 -12.53
C HIS A 164 -1.78 22.56 -12.63
N ASP A 165 -2.65 22.51 -13.63
CA ASP A 165 -3.63 23.54 -13.99
C ASP A 165 -3.03 24.91 -14.39
N LYS A 166 -1.69 24.99 -14.49
CA LYS A 166 -0.95 26.13 -15.00
C LYS A 166 -0.10 25.75 -16.21
N ASP A 167 0.76 24.75 -16.06
CA ASP A 167 1.67 24.31 -17.11
C ASP A 167 1.16 23.06 -17.82
N TYR A 168 0.25 22.30 -17.23
CA TYR A 168 -0.45 21.15 -17.81
C TYR A 168 -1.83 20.98 -17.16
N GLU A 169 -2.77 20.35 -17.86
CA GLU A 169 -4.11 20.06 -17.36
C GLU A 169 -4.07 18.76 -16.51
N GLY A 170 -4.36 18.88 -15.22
CA GLY A 170 -4.37 17.73 -14.30
C GLY A 170 -5.72 17.01 -14.27
N ILE A 171 -5.81 15.82 -14.83
CA ILE A 171 -7.03 15.00 -14.85
C ILE A 171 -7.05 14.10 -13.61
N ILE A 172 -8.09 14.25 -12.81
CA ILE A 172 -8.29 13.50 -11.56
C ILE A 172 -9.58 12.68 -11.67
N LEU A 173 -9.44 11.36 -11.79
CA LEU A 173 -10.53 10.41 -12.01
C LEU A 173 -10.28 9.13 -11.17
N PRO A 174 -11.32 8.31 -10.90
CA PRO A 174 -11.13 6.95 -10.45
C PRO A 174 -10.21 6.14 -11.39
N TRP A 175 -9.49 5.14 -10.87
CA TRP A 175 -8.47 4.41 -11.64
C TRP A 175 -8.97 3.82 -12.95
N GLY A 176 -10.17 3.21 -12.95
CA GLY A 176 -10.74 2.60 -14.16
C GLY A 176 -11.07 3.63 -15.24
N GLU A 177 -11.66 4.75 -14.83
CA GLU A 177 -12.02 5.85 -15.74
C GLU A 177 -10.77 6.52 -16.33
N GLY A 178 -9.74 6.78 -15.51
CA GLY A 178 -8.48 7.36 -15.96
C GLY A 178 -7.74 6.45 -16.94
N LEU A 179 -7.75 5.11 -16.71
CA LEU A 179 -7.19 4.15 -17.65
C LEU A 179 -7.94 4.17 -18.99
N ASN A 180 -9.27 4.18 -18.96
CA ASN A 180 -10.08 4.27 -20.18
C ASN A 180 -9.82 5.60 -20.90
N ALA A 181 -9.77 6.72 -20.18
CA ALA A 181 -9.45 8.01 -20.76
C ALA A 181 -8.08 8.04 -21.46
N PHE A 182 -7.07 7.37 -20.88
CA PHE A 182 -5.76 7.21 -21.51
C PHE A 182 -5.83 6.31 -22.75
N ARG A 183 -6.54 5.17 -22.70
CA ARG A 183 -6.74 4.29 -23.86
C ARG A 183 -7.46 4.99 -25.01
N ASP A 184 -8.46 5.81 -24.69
CA ASP A 184 -9.30 6.54 -25.64
C ASP A 184 -8.68 7.85 -26.18
N ASN A 185 -7.41 8.14 -25.88
CA ASN A 185 -6.72 9.40 -26.25
C ASN A 185 -7.35 10.67 -25.69
N LYS A 186 -8.12 10.58 -24.60
CA LYS A 186 -8.65 11.73 -23.85
C LYS A 186 -7.65 12.32 -22.87
N VAL A 187 -6.57 11.57 -22.62
CA VAL A 187 -5.46 11.93 -21.75
C VAL A 187 -4.17 11.55 -22.46
N ASP A 188 -3.16 12.43 -22.43
CA ASP A 188 -1.90 12.27 -23.16
C ASP A 188 -0.86 11.50 -22.35
N VAL A 189 -0.84 11.71 -21.04
CA VAL A 189 0.12 11.11 -20.10
C VAL A 189 -0.64 10.42 -18.98
N MET A 190 -0.24 9.23 -18.63
CA MET A 190 -0.76 8.49 -17.47
C MET A 190 0.33 8.33 -16.41
N VAL A 191 0.10 8.85 -15.20
CA VAL A 191 0.94 8.52 -14.04
C VAL A 191 0.30 7.36 -13.28
N ARG A 192 1.00 6.22 -13.25
CA ARG A 192 0.50 5.00 -12.61
C ARG A 192 1.48 4.48 -11.55
N PRO A 193 1.21 4.65 -10.26
CA PRO A 193 1.94 3.94 -9.22
C PRO A 193 1.51 2.47 -9.18
N CYS A 194 2.45 1.58 -9.42
CA CYS A 194 2.32 0.13 -9.25
C CYS A 194 3.70 -0.54 -9.11
N ASP A 195 3.73 -1.83 -8.82
CA ASP A 195 4.95 -2.63 -8.81
C ASP A 195 5.60 -2.69 -10.20
N VAL A 196 6.89 -2.90 -10.24
CA VAL A 196 7.60 -3.13 -11.51
C VAL A 196 7.14 -4.46 -12.09
N GLY A 197 6.71 -4.44 -13.36
CA GLY A 197 6.10 -5.59 -14.01
C GLY A 197 4.59 -5.72 -13.79
N CYS A 198 3.93 -4.72 -13.21
CA CYS A 198 2.50 -4.80 -12.90
C CYS A 198 1.61 -5.12 -14.11
N ALA A 199 0.60 -5.94 -13.88
CA ALA A 199 -0.27 -6.49 -14.92
C ALA A 199 -0.92 -5.43 -15.81
N LEU A 200 -1.29 -4.27 -15.25
CA LEU A 200 -1.93 -3.19 -16.01
C LEU A 200 -1.01 -2.63 -17.10
N VAL A 201 0.26 -2.35 -16.76
CA VAL A 201 1.24 -1.84 -17.73
C VAL A 201 1.63 -2.93 -18.72
N GLN A 202 1.76 -4.20 -18.26
CA GLN A 202 1.97 -5.35 -19.14
C GLN A 202 0.86 -5.50 -20.18
N GLN A 203 -0.40 -5.48 -19.74
CA GLN A 203 -1.56 -5.58 -20.64
C GLN A 203 -1.64 -4.42 -21.64
N PHE A 204 -1.28 -3.20 -21.19
CA PHE A 204 -1.23 -2.05 -22.08
C PHE A 204 -0.20 -2.27 -23.19
N GLY A 205 1.01 -2.74 -22.83
CA GLY A 205 2.12 -2.99 -23.77
C GLY A 205 1.88 -4.16 -24.72
N LEU A 206 0.94 -5.08 -24.44
CA LEU A 206 0.56 -6.13 -25.38
C LEU A 206 -0.26 -5.59 -26.56
N ASN A 207 -0.95 -4.47 -26.39
CA ASN A 207 -1.89 -3.92 -27.37
C ASN A 207 -1.42 -2.61 -27.99
N SER A 208 -0.41 -1.94 -27.41
CA SER A 208 0.05 -0.63 -27.85
C SER A 208 1.49 -0.39 -27.43
N ASN A 209 2.29 0.17 -28.36
CA ASN A 209 3.60 0.68 -27.96
C ASN A 209 3.47 1.94 -27.12
N PHE A 210 4.38 2.10 -26.16
CA PHE A 210 4.39 3.23 -25.23
C PHE A 210 5.82 3.57 -24.78
N ARG A 211 6.00 4.73 -24.20
CA ARG A 211 7.22 5.14 -23.53
C ARG A 211 7.00 5.27 -22.03
N LEU A 212 8.03 4.93 -21.27
CA LEU A 212 8.17 5.32 -19.87
C LEU A 212 9.12 6.51 -19.81
N LEU A 213 8.68 7.62 -19.22
CA LEU A 213 9.54 8.77 -19.00
C LEU A 213 10.46 8.48 -17.81
N SER A 214 11.75 8.26 -18.10
CA SER A 214 12.80 8.09 -17.09
C SER A 214 13.15 9.44 -16.48
N ILE A 215 13.35 9.50 -15.15
CA ILE A 215 13.88 10.71 -14.49
C ILE A 215 15.31 10.95 -14.99
N PRO A 216 15.61 12.09 -15.62
CA PRO A 216 16.93 12.38 -16.13
C PRO A 216 17.91 12.66 -14.98
N ASP A 217 19.19 12.34 -15.17
CA ASP A 217 20.24 12.56 -14.16
C ASP A 217 20.35 14.03 -13.75
N SER A 218 20.15 14.94 -14.69
CA SER A 218 20.14 16.38 -14.44
C SER A 218 19.06 16.86 -13.46
N ALA A 219 17.97 16.08 -13.27
CA ALA A 219 16.92 16.41 -12.34
C ALA A 219 17.13 15.85 -10.92
N LEU A 220 18.03 14.87 -10.75
CA LEU A 220 18.22 14.18 -9.46
C LEU A 220 18.60 15.13 -8.32
N ASP A 221 19.32 16.21 -8.64
CA ASP A 221 19.74 17.22 -7.68
C ASP A 221 18.76 18.38 -7.54
N ALA A 222 17.69 18.44 -8.33
CA ALA A 222 16.67 19.49 -8.25
C ALA A 222 16.02 19.50 -6.87
N PRO A 223 15.92 20.69 -6.18
CA PRO A 223 15.37 20.76 -4.82
C PRO A 223 13.96 20.19 -4.69
N ALA A 224 13.12 20.40 -5.71
CA ALA A 224 11.76 19.89 -5.72
C ALA A 224 11.69 18.36 -5.81
N LEU A 225 12.56 17.72 -6.60
CA LEU A 225 12.65 16.26 -6.68
C LEU A 225 13.27 15.66 -5.40
N LYS A 226 14.32 16.28 -4.87
CA LYS A 226 14.90 15.88 -3.57
C LYS A 226 13.85 15.90 -2.46
N LYS A 227 13.01 16.93 -2.39
CA LYS A 227 11.89 16.99 -1.44
C LYS A 227 10.91 15.84 -1.60
N GLN A 228 10.65 15.39 -2.82
CA GLN A 228 9.77 14.23 -3.07
C GLN A 228 10.44 12.91 -2.70
N SER A 229 11.68 12.71 -3.13
CA SER A 229 12.41 11.46 -2.93
C SER A 229 12.89 11.24 -1.48
N SER A 230 13.08 12.31 -0.71
CA SER A 230 13.41 12.23 0.72
C SER A 230 12.18 12.14 1.64
N SER A 231 10.96 12.24 1.10
CA SER A 231 9.74 12.08 1.90
C SER A 231 9.63 10.65 2.43
N PRO A 232 9.09 10.43 3.64
CA PRO A 232 8.96 9.09 4.21
C PRO A 232 8.29 8.10 3.27
N GLY A 233 8.91 6.96 3.06
CA GLY A 233 8.44 5.92 2.13
C GLY A 233 8.70 6.21 0.66
N ARG A 234 9.54 7.18 0.32
CA ARG A 234 9.91 7.53 -1.05
C ARG A 234 11.41 7.32 -1.28
N GLY A 235 11.79 7.24 -2.55
CA GLY A 235 13.18 7.17 -2.98
C GLY A 235 13.28 7.13 -4.49
N ILE A 236 14.44 7.47 -5.05
CA ILE A 236 14.69 7.18 -6.47
C ILE A 236 15.09 5.72 -6.59
N THR A 237 14.48 5.02 -7.51
CA THR A 237 14.79 3.63 -7.83
C THR A 237 14.94 3.46 -9.34
N ALA A 238 15.53 2.35 -9.76
CA ALA A 238 15.79 2.05 -11.15
C ALA A 238 15.35 0.62 -11.48
N PHE A 239 14.89 0.41 -12.70
CA PHE A 239 14.55 -0.91 -13.24
C PHE A 239 14.75 -0.95 -14.75
N GLU A 240 14.91 -2.14 -15.31
CA GLU A 240 15.08 -2.30 -16.74
C GLU A 240 13.77 -2.10 -17.50
N GLY A 241 13.76 -1.20 -18.49
CA GLY A 241 12.59 -0.91 -19.31
C GLY A 241 12.07 -2.16 -20.06
N SER A 242 12.96 -3.09 -20.37
CA SER A 242 12.64 -4.36 -21.05
C SER A 242 11.70 -5.29 -20.27
N VAL A 243 11.44 -5.02 -19.00
CA VAL A 243 10.43 -5.75 -18.21
C VAL A 243 9.02 -5.64 -18.81
N TYR A 244 8.78 -4.60 -19.60
CA TYR A 244 7.49 -4.39 -20.27
C TYR A 244 7.60 -4.58 -21.78
N LYS A 245 6.81 -5.51 -22.33
CA LYS A 245 6.66 -5.65 -23.78
C LYS A 245 6.01 -4.38 -24.37
N GLY A 246 6.44 -3.96 -25.56
CA GLY A 246 5.92 -2.75 -26.22
C GLY A 246 6.44 -1.42 -25.66
N GLN A 247 7.24 -1.44 -24.60
CA GLN A 247 7.91 -0.27 -24.07
C GLN A 247 9.10 0.11 -24.96
N LEU A 248 9.21 1.40 -25.32
CA LEU A 248 10.16 1.90 -26.33
C LEU A 248 11.37 2.64 -25.75
N THR A 249 11.34 3.07 -24.48
CA THR A 249 12.45 3.77 -23.85
C THR A 249 13.56 2.78 -23.56
N GLN A 250 14.75 3.03 -24.09
CA GLN A 250 15.88 2.10 -23.97
C GLN A 250 16.56 2.17 -22.59
N GLY A 251 17.08 1.04 -22.16
CA GLY A 251 17.90 0.92 -20.95
C GLY A 251 17.13 1.04 -19.64
N THR A 252 17.82 1.52 -18.65
CA THR A 252 17.34 1.63 -17.28
C THR A 252 16.40 2.82 -17.11
N ILE A 253 15.23 2.58 -16.53
CA ILE A 253 14.24 3.60 -16.18
C ILE A 253 14.44 4.00 -14.71
N LYS A 254 14.77 5.28 -14.48
CA LYS A 254 14.77 5.88 -13.14
C LYS A 254 13.39 6.44 -12.83
N ALA A 255 12.84 6.09 -11.67
CA ALA A 255 11.50 6.49 -11.26
C ALA A 255 11.44 6.83 -9.77
N LEU A 256 10.40 7.55 -9.36
CA LEU A 256 10.11 7.75 -7.94
C LEU A 256 9.49 6.47 -7.37
N GLY A 257 10.23 5.79 -6.51
CA GLY A 257 9.77 4.62 -5.76
C GLY A 257 8.84 5.02 -4.59
N PHE A 258 8.00 4.07 -4.18
CA PHE A 258 7.18 4.23 -3.00
C PHE A 258 7.07 2.93 -2.22
N ASN A 259 7.10 3.08 -0.90
CA ASN A 259 6.93 2.03 0.06
C ASN A 259 5.64 2.25 0.86
N GLN A 260 5.10 1.17 1.39
CA GLN A 260 3.88 1.16 2.16
C GLN A 260 4.04 0.23 3.36
N PHE A 261 3.02 0.16 4.20
CA PHE A 261 2.99 -0.75 5.34
C PHE A 261 1.59 -1.31 5.57
N ILE A 262 1.50 -2.46 6.21
CA ILE A 262 0.27 -2.95 6.82
C ILE A 262 0.24 -2.41 8.24
N GLY A 263 -0.87 -1.79 8.60
CA GLY A 263 -1.08 -1.18 9.90
C GLY A 263 -2.33 -1.70 10.61
N THR A 264 -2.37 -1.39 11.88
CA THR A 264 -3.46 -1.62 12.82
C THR A 264 -3.56 -0.44 13.77
N THR A 265 -4.35 -0.53 14.83
CA THR A 265 -4.46 0.50 15.86
C THR A 265 -4.08 -0.05 17.24
N LYS A 266 -3.66 0.82 18.16
CA LYS A 266 -3.38 0.42 19.55
C LYS A 266 -4.60 -0.17 20.29
N MET A 267 -5.80 -0.02 19.71
CA MET A 267 -7.07 -0.51 20.27
C MET A 267 -7.33 -1.99 19.95
N VAL A 268 -6.61 -2.58 19.01
CA VAL A 268 -6.74 -4.01 18.71
C VAL A 268 -5.95 -4.81 19.76
N ASP A 269 -6.53 -5.90 20.20
CA ASP A 269 -5.94 -6.78 21.20
C ASP A 269 -4.54 -7.28 20.81
N GLU A 270 -3.64 -7.38 21.78
CA GLU A 270 -2.25 -7.79 21.56
C GLU A 270 -2.14 -9.19 20.97
N ASP A 271 -2.91 -10.15 21.46
CA ASP A 271 -2.87 -11.54 20.98
C ASP A 271 -3.41 -11.65 19.55
N VAL A 272 -4.40 -10.84 19.21
CA VAL A 272 -4.91 -10.77 17.83
C VAL A 272 -3.82 -10.33 16.87
N VAL A 273 -3.13 -9.22 17.17
CA VAL A 273 -2.06 -8.72 16.30
C VAL A 273 -0.82 -9.63 16.32
N TYR A 274 -0.52 -10.28 17.43
CA TYR A 274 0.49 -11.32 17.49
C TYR A 274 0.17 -12.46 16.53
N ASN A 275 -1.05 -13.00 16.57
CA ASN A 275 -1.47 -14.13 15.76
C ASN A 275 -1.46 -13.81 14.25
N VAL A 276 -1.96 -12.65 13.84
CA VAL A 276 -1.92 -12.26 12.42
C VAL A 276 -0.49 -12.05 11.93
N THR A 277 0.38 -11.46 12.76
CA THR A 277 1.79 -11.25 12.42
C THR A 277 2.51 -12.59 12.29
N LYS A 278 2.34 -13.49 13.26
CA LYS A 278 2.90 -14.84 13.25
C LYS A 278 2.45 -15.61 12.02
N SER A 279 1.15 -15.65 11.77
CA SER A 279 0.57 -16.39 10.65
C SER A 279 1.07 -15.87 9.29
N PHE A 280 1.25 -14.55 9.14
CA PHE A 280 1.85 -13.97 7.94
C PHE A 280 3.28 -14.48 7.69
N TRP A 281 4.15 -14.40 8.71
CA TRP A 281 5.56 -14.76 8.56
C TRP A 281 5.80 -16.27 8.49
N GLU A 282 5.00 -17.08 9.15
CA GLU A 282 5.08 -18.56 9.07
C GLU A 282 4.58 -19.10 7.73
N ASN A 283 3.78 -18.31 6.98
CA ASN A 283 3.29 -18.67 5.65
C ASN A 283 3.88 -17.77 4.54
N LEU A 284 5.08 -17.26 4.72
CA LEU A 284 5.72 -16.30 3.80
C LEU A 284 5.86 -16.86 2.38
N ASP A 285 6.09 -18.15 2.21
CA ASP A 285 6.15 -18.81 0.91
C ASP A 285 4.84 -18.69 0.12
N ASP A 286 3.69 -18.74 0.79
CA ASP A 286 2.39 -18.54 0.15
C ASP A 286 2.19 -17.07 -0.25
N ILE A 287 2.67 -16.14 0.58
CA ILE A 287 2.70 -14.71 0.24
C ILE A 287 3.54 -14.47 -1.02
N HIS A 288 4.74 -15.05 -1.10
CA HIS A 288 5.65 -14.91 -2.24
C HIS A 288 5.08 -15.46 -3.57
N LYS A 289 4.18 -16.45 -3.51
CA LYS A 289 3.48 -16.99 -4.68
C LYS A 289 2.39 -16.04 -5.22
N THR A 290 1.90 -15.11 -4.40
CA THR A 290 0.78 -14.23 -4.77
C THR A 290 1.17 -13.21 -5.83
N ALA A 291 2.36 -12.60 -5.72
CA ALA A 291 2.87 -11.63 -6.70
C ALA A 291 4.40 -11.51 -6.64
N VAL A 292 5.01 -11.15 -7.77
CA VAL A 292 6.48 -11.08 -7.90
C VAL A 292 7.10 -10.09 -6.92
N PHE A 293 6.52 -8.92 -6.73
CA PHE A 293 7.06 -7.89 -5.83
C PHE A 293 7.05 -8.33 -4.36
N LEU A 294 6.18 -9.28 -3.99
CA LEU A 294 6.12 -9.81 -2.62
C LEU A 294 7.33 -10.68 -2.26
N LYS A 295 8.10 -11.16 -3.24
CA LYS A 295 9.37 -11.86 -2.98
C LYS A 295 10.41 -10.97 -2.31
N GLU A 296 10.25 -9.64 -2.38
CA GLU A 296 11.09 -8.69 -1.66
C GLU A 296 10.70 -8.52 -0.17
N VAL A 297 9.58 -9.10 0.26
CA VAL A 297 9.17 -9.12 1.67
C VAL A 297 9.95 -10.24 2.36
N THR A 298 10.95 -9.86 3.13
CA THR A 298 11.84 -10.77 3.89
C THR A 298 12.03 -10.24 5.30
N LYS A 299 12.72 -11.00 6.15
CA LYS A 299 13.05 -10.55 7.51
C LYS A 299 13.84 -9.25 7.52
N GLU A 300 14.76 -9.08 6.56
CA GLU A 300 15.62 -7.90 6.41
C GLU A 300 14.85 -6.68 5.94
N THR A 301 13.77 -6.88 5.19
CA THR A 301 12.95 -5.80 4.63
C THR A 301 11.67 -5.51 5.41
N ALA A 302 11.38 -6.27 6.46
CA ALA A 302 10.15 -6.22 7.27
C ALA A 302 9.78 -4.81 7.77
N PHE A 303 10.78 -3.95 7.98
CA PHE A 303 10.60 -2.61 8.54
C PHE A 303 10.92 -1.50 7.51
N THR A 304 10.99 -1.85 6.22
CA THR A 304 11.31 -0.90 5.16
C THR A 304 10.37 0.30 5.20
N SER A 305 10.94 1.49 5.44
CA SER A 305 10.24 2.78 5.50
C SER A 305 9.09 2.88 6.51
N VAL A 306 8.98 1.97 7.44
CA VAL A 306 8.06 2.10 8.58
C VAL A 306 8.53 3.25 9.46
N ASN A 307 7.64 4.18 9.80
CA ASN A 307 7.96 5.39 10.54
C ASN A 307 6.98 5.70 11.69
N LEU A 308 6.22 4.69 12.10
CA LEU A 308 5.33 4.73 13.26
C LEU A 308 5.57 3.47 14.10
N PRO A 309 5.28 3.50 15.42
CA PRO A 309 5.54 2.38 16.30
C PRO A 309 4.87 1.08 15.82
N LEU A 310 5.51 -0.04 16.03
CA LEU A 310 4.89 -1.35 15.88
C LEU A 310 3.76 -1.51 16.92
N HIS A 311 2.78 -2.35 16.58
CA HIS A 311 1.84 -2.82 17.59
C HIS A 311 2.54 -3.78 18.56
N LYS A 312 2.15 -3.78 19.84
CA LYS A 312 2.74 -4.65 20.89
C LYS A 312 2.77 -6.13 20.48
N GLY A 313 1.67 -6.64 19.92
CA GLY A 313 1.59 -8.01 19.45
C GLY A 313 2.54 -8.31 18.30
N ALA A 314 2.68 -7.41 17.32
CA ALA A 314 3.66 -7.55 16.26
C ALA A 314 5.10 -7.53 16.82
N TYR A 315 5.39 -6.58 17.71
CA TYR A 315 6.69 -6.46 18.35
C TYR A 315 7.06 -7.72 19.15
N ARG A 316 6.11 -8.28 19.91
CA ARG A 316 6.31 -9.55 20.65
C ARG A 316 6.72 -10.68 19.72
N TYR A 317 5.98 -10.88 18.63
CA TYR A 317 6.33 -11.89 17.64
C TYR A 317 7.73 -11.64 17.04
N TYR A 318 8.04 -10.42 16.64
CA TYR A 318 9.34 -10.10 16.05
C TYR A 318 10.50 -10.39 17.00
N LYS A 319 10.35 -10.09 18.28
CA LYS A 319 11.36 -10.44 19.30
C LYS A 319 11.55 -11.94 19.42
N GLU A 320 10.46 -12.70 19.50
CA GLU A 320 10.49 -14.17 19.61
C GLU A 320 11.10 -14.83 18.36
N ALA A 321 10.80 -14.29 17.18
CA ALA A 321 11.29 -14.78 15.89
C ALA A 321 12.69 -14.27 15.51
N GLY A 322 13.35 -13.48 16.38
CA GLY A 322 14.72 -13.00 16.22
C GLY A 322 14.91 -11.92 15.15
N PHE A 323 13.90 -11.06 14.92
CA PHE A 323 14.06 -9.91 14.03
C PHE A 323 14.82 -8.78 14.71
N SER A 324 15.65 -8.06 13.94
CA SER A 324 16.32 -6.85 14.38
C SER A 324 15.37 -5.66 14.25
N VAL A 325 14.57 -5.39 15.29
CA VAL A 325 13.61 -4.29 15.28
C VAL A 325 14.33 -2.95 15.52
N PRO A 326 14.18 -1.94 14.62
CA PRO A 326 14.72 -0.60 14.83
C PRO A 326 14.15 0.05 16.11
N GLU A 327 15.01 0.75 16.86
CA GLU A 327 14.65 1.35 18.16
C GLU A 327 13.44 2.30 18.08
N ASN A 328 13.39 3.08 17.03
CA ASN A 328 12.28 4.04 16.79
C ASN A 328 10.93 3.38 16.52
N LEU A 329 10.88 2.07 16.28
CA LEU A 329 9.65 1.30 16.04
C LEU A 329 9.17 0.53 17.28
N ILE A 330 9.94 0.51 18.36
CA ILE A 330 9.57 -0.16 19.61
C ILE A 330 8.35 0.56 20.20
N PRO A 331 7.25 -0.17 20.51
CA PRO A 331 6.08 0.44 21.15
C PRO A 331 6.45 1.00 22.53
N LYS A 332 5.91 2.17 22.87
CA LYS A 332 6.17 2.89 24.13
C LYS A 332 4.95 2.90 25.06
N ASP A 333 3.83 2.35 24.62
CA ASP A 333 2.55 2.26 25.31
C ASP A 333 2.29 0.86 25.89
#